data_986506c5ebe326d0310c6bdd7edf1a53
#
_entry.id   986506c5ebe326d0310c6bdd7edf1a53
#
_cell.length_a   1.000
_cell.length_b   1.000
_cell.length_c   1.000
_cell.angle_alpha   90.00
_cell.angle_beta   90.00
_cell.angle_gamma   90.00
#
_symmetry.space_group_name_H-M   'P 1'
#
loop_
_entity.id
_entity.type
_entity.pdbx_description
1 polymer ?
#
loop_
_entity_poly.entity_id
_entity_poly.type
_entity_poly.pdbx_seq_one_letter_code
_entity_poly.pdbx_strand_id
1 'polypeptide(L)'
;MAVPSTSAAPGGLTDALKSALLTLLADEDPAVSKAARARILSEGLEAQTWLRPHLRSGEAILRRRVAEILDTLERQRADTEFLAFCLRHGEECDLETGAWLLARTQYPDINVAGYQAWLDSMAADIRERLGDTGPSLRCLAVLNDHLFNELGFRGNEREFYDPQNSYLNRVLDRRTGNPICLCILYWLLGRRLRLPVVGVALPRHFVCRFQTPTDTVFIDVFRRGKLLTRADCIRFLQQIGQGFQESYLAPATAGRTLLRLCANLHQIYHELHRREEEARFQRYVVALARH
;
A
#
# COMPACT_ATOMS: atom_id res chain seq x y z
N MET A 1 27.39 -48.29 25.62
CA MET A 1 27.94 -46.93 25.45
C MET A 1 26.91 -46.10 24.71
N ALA A 2 26.19 -45.23 25.44
CA ALA A 2 25.15 -44.33 24.87
C ALA A 2 25.82 -43.03 24.49
N VAL A 3 25.62 -42.61 23.23
CA VAL A 3 26.05 -41.30 22.71
C VAL A 3 25.03 -40.27 23.14
N PRO A 4 25.38 -39.18 23.79
CA PRO A 4 24.43 -38.13 24.13
C PRO A 4 24.13 -37.30 22.86
N SER A 5 22.89 -37.33 22.40
CA SER A 5 22.34 -36.43 21.39
C SER A 5 22.15 -35.02 22.01
N THR A 6 23.09 -34.14 21.81
CA THR A 6 22.96 -32.73 22.09
C THR A 6 22.21 -32.05 20.91
N SER A 7 20.91 -32.05 20.97
CA SER A 7 20.07 -31.12 20.20
C SER A 7 20.11 -29.77 20.91
N ALA A 8 21.06 -28.92 20.55
CA ALA A 8 21.05 -27.52 20.95
C ALA A 8 20.00 -26.82 20.06
N ALA A 9 18.87 -26.43 20.63
CA ALA A 9 18.01 -25.39 20.07
C ALA A 9 18.85 -24.11 19.85
N PRO A 10 18.63 -23.32 18.79
CA PRO A 10 19.33 -22.07 18.59
C PRO A 10 19.00 -21.13 19.75
N GLY A 11 19.90 -21.05 20.72
CA GLY A 11 19.74 -20.24 21.92
C GLY A 11 19.76 -18.77 21.52
N GLY A 12 18.70 -18.02 21.88
CA GLY A 12 18.66 -16.57 21.77
C GLY A 12 19.87 -15.91 22.48
N LEU A 13 20.15 -14.65 22.16
CA LEU A 13 21.26 -13.89 22.74
C LEU A 13 21.17 -13.87 24.27
N THR A 14 22.27 -14.17 24.95
CA THR A 14 22.37 -13.99 26.41
C THR A 14 22.29 -12.51 26.78
N ASP A 15 21.84 -12.18 28.00
CA ASP A 15 21.72 -10.78 28.41
C ASP A 15 23.09 -10.07 28.43
N ALA A 16 24.19 -10.77 28.72
CA ALA A 16 25.54 -10.24 28.62
C ALA A 16 25.87 -9.84 27.17
N LEU A 17 25.49 -10.67 26.19
CA LEU A 17 25.74 -10.38 24.76
C LEU A 17 24.83 -9.25 24.26
N LYS A 18 23.57 -9.17 24.70
CA LYS A 18 22.68 -8.04 24.40
C LYS A 18 23.27 -6.73 24.90
N SER A 19 23.75 -6.71 26.16
CA SER A 19 24.41 -5.54 26.75
C SER A 19 25.67 -5.12 25.97
N ALA A 20 26.52 -6.09 25.61
CA ALA A 20 27.71 -5.82 24.80
C ALA A 20 27.34 -5.25 23.42
N LEU A 21 26.32 -5.80 22.75
CA LEU A 21 25.84 -5.30 21.46
C LEU A 21 25.29 -3.86 21.54
N LEU A 22 24.63 -3.50 22.64
CA LEU A 22 24.16 -2.12 22.85
C LEU A 22 25.32 -1.14 23.05
N THR A 23 26.36 -1.54 23.78
CA THR A 23 27.59 -0.74 23.94
C THR A 23 28.28 -0.53 22.59
N LEU A 24 28.47 -1.61 21.81
CA LEU A 24 29.07 -1.54 20.46
C LEU A 24 28.17 -0.79 19.46
N LEU A 25 26.86 -0.84 19.63
CA LEU A 25 25.92 -0.07 18.83
C LEU A 25 26.08 1.43 19.08
N ALA A 26 26.43 1.86 20.27
CA ALA A 26 26.66 3.25 20.63
C ALA A 26 28.07 3.76 20.25
N ASP A 27 28.98 2.88 19.88
CA ASP A 27 30.38 3.21 19.55
C ASP A 27 30.50 4.27 18.45
N GLU A 28 31.47 5.18 18.60
CA GLU A 28 31.74 6.25 17.62
C GLU A 28 32.33 5.72 16.31
N ASP A 29 32.99 4.55 16.33
CA ASP A 29 33.52 3.91 15.12
C ASP A 29 32.35 3.37 14.27
N PRO A 30 32.21 3.88 13.02
CA PRO A 30 31.14 3.41 12.12
C PRO A 30 31.24 1.92 11.77
N ALA A 31 32.44 1.34 11.75
CA ALA A 31 32.62 -0.07 11.43
C ALA A 31 32.12 -0.96 12.58
N VAL A 32 32.43 -0.58 13.82
CA VAL A 32 31.99 -1.28 15.03
C VAL A 32 30.46 -1.23 15.14
N SER A 33 29.90 -0.04 15.06
CA SER A 33 28.45 0.15 15.17
C SER A 33 27.66 -0.53 14.03
N LYS A 34 28.21 -0.56 12.80
CA LYS A 34 27.64 -1.27 11.66
C LYS A 34 27.63 -2.79 11.88
N ALA A 35 28.74 -3.34 12.43
CA ALA A 35 28.82 -4.77 12.75
C ALA A 35 27.81 -5.17 13.84
N ALA A 36 27.72 -4.37 14.91
CA ALA A 36 26.72 -4.57 15.97
C ALA A 36 25.28 -4.51 15.42
N ARG A 37 24.98 -3.50 14.59
CA ARG A 37 23.68 -3.38 13.90
C ARG A 37 23.36 -4.61 13.05
N ALA A 38 24.30 -5.08 12.25
CA ALA A 38 24.09 -6.26 11.42
C ALA A 38 23.80 -7.51 12.27
N ARG A 39 24.52 -7.69 13.37
CA ARG A 39 24.32 -8.81 14.32
C ARG A 39 22.95 -8.73 15.00
N ILE A 40 22.51 -7.54 15.40
CA ILE A 40 21.17 -7.34 15.99
C ILE A 40 20.07 -7.63 14.97
N LEU A 41 20.21 -7.15 13.74
CA LEU A 41 19.22 -7.39 12.67
C LEU A 41 19.10 -8.89 12.33
N SER A 42 20.17 -9.67 12.47
CA SER A 42 20.13 -11.12 12.23
C SER A 42 19.30 -11.91 13.25
N GLU A 43 18.99 -11.31 14.43
CA GLU A 43 18.05 -11.88 15.41
C GLU A 43 16.57 -11.71 15.01
N GLY A 44 16.32 -10.88 14.00
CA GLY A 44 14.96 -10.65 13.50
C GLY A 44 14.05 -10.00 14.54
N LEU A 45 12.78 -10.42 14.56
CA LEU A 45 11.76 -9.82 15.42
C LEU A 45 12.01 -10.00 16.93
N GLU A 46 12.78 -11.00 17.34
CA GLU A 46 13.13 -11.21 18.74
C GLU A 46 13.94 -10.03 19.31
N ALA A 47 14.73 -9.35 18.45
CA ALA A 47 15.48 -8.18 18.86
C ALA A 47 14.57 -7.02 19.32
N GLN A 48 13.35 -6.92 18.83
CA GLN A 48 12.44 -5.83 19.19
C GLN A 48 12.11 -5.80 20.68
N THR A 49 11.95 -6.96 21.32
CA THR A 49 11.53 -7.06 22.71
C THR A 49 12.54 -6.43 23.67
N TRP A 50 13.83 -6.67 23.44
CA TRP A 50 14.89 -6.15 24.30
C TRP A 50 15.45 -4.79 23.83
N LEU A 51 15.22 -4.38 22.57
CA LEU A 51 15.59 -3.06 22.08
C LEU A 51 14.62 -1.95 22.49
N ARG A 52 13.30 -2.21 22.54
CA ARG A 52 12.27 -1.19 22.83
C ARG A 52 12.51 -0.37 24.09
N PRO A 53 12.96 -0.93 25.22
CA PRO A 53 13.28 -0.15 26.43
C PRO A 53 14.34 0.93 26.19
N HIS A 54 15.29 0.70 25.27
CA HIS A 54 16.40 1.61 24.96
C HIS A 54 16.02 2.82 24.12
N LEU A 55 14.78 2.89 23.61
CA LEU A 55 14.21 4.13 23.05
C LEU A 55 14.11 5.26 24.07
N ARG A 56 14.17 4.93 25.37
CA ARG A 56 14.16 5.90 26.47
C ARG A 56 15.54 6.09 27.13
N SER A 57 16.59 5.55 26.53
CA SER A 57 17.96 5.73 27.03
C SER A 57 18.33 7.20 27.13
N GLY A 58 19.11 7.58 28.16
CA GLY A 58 19.70 8.91 28.28
C GLY A 58 20.68 9.25 27.15
N GLU A 59 21.27 8.24 26.52
CA GLU A 59 22.26 8.36 25.46
C GLU A 59 21.59 8.60 24.08
N ALA A 60 21.80 9.77 23.50
CA ALA A 60 21.14 10.19 22.26
C ALA A 60 21.52 9.32 21.05
N ILE A 61 22.80 8.91 20.95
CA ILE A 61 23.31 8.08 19.86
C ILE A 61 22.63 6.70 19.90
N LEU A 62 22.60 6.06 21.08
CA LEU A 62 21.95 4.77 21.27
C LEU A 62 20.47 4.83 20.92
N ARG A 63 19.73 5.83 21.43
CA ARG A 63 18.30 6.00 21.11
C ARG A 63 18.04 6.06 19.62
N ARG A 64 18.82 6.88 18.89
CA ARG A 64 18.68 7.02 17.43
C ARG A 64 18.94 5.72 16.70
N ARG A 65 20.07 5.04 17.02
CA ARG A 65 20.43 3.78 16.34
C ARG A 65 19.48 2.64 16.66
N VAL A 66 18.95 2.58 17.89
CA VAL A 66 17.89 1.65 18.26
C VAL A 66 16.61 1.92 17.48
N ALA A 67 16.20 3.18 17.35
CA ALA A 67 15.02 3.55 16.55
C ALA A 67 15.17 3.15 15.08
N GLU A 68 16.35 3.36 14.49
CA GLU A 68 16.66 2.96 13.11
C GLU A 68 16.60 1.43 12.91
N ILE A 69 17.06 0.65 13.91
CA ILE A 69 16.97 -0.82 13.85
C ILE A 69 15.51 -1.28 13.96
N LEU A 70 14.77 -0.73 14.90
CA LEU A 70 13.36 -1.07 15.09
C LEU A 70 12.53 -0.75 13.84
N ASP A 71 12.72 0.41 13.22
CA ASP A 71 12.09 0.78 11.95
C ASP A 71 12.45 -0.23 10.83
N THR A 72 13.72 -0.65 10.77
CA THR A 72 14.17 -1.66 9.79
C THR A 72 13.47 -3.00 10.01
N LEU A 73 13.36 -3.47 11.27
CA LEU A 73 12.70 -4.73 11.60
C LEU A 73 11.18 -4.69 11.32
N GLU A 74 10.52 -3.58 11.62
CA GLU A 74 9.09 -3.41 11.32
C GLU A 74 8.84 -3.38 9.80
N ARG A 75 9.71 -2.75 9.02
CA ARG A 75 9.64 -2.79 7.54
C ARG A 75 9.84 -4.20 6.99
N GLN A 76 10.81 -4.96 7.52
CA GLN A 76 11.04 -6.35 7.13
C GLN A 76 9.83 -7.23 7.46
N ARG A 77 9.22 -7.01 8.61
CA ARG A 77 7.98 -7.69 9.00
C ARG A 77 6.84 -7.38 8.03
N ALA A 78 6.61 -6.09 7.76
CA ALA A 78 5.56 -5.67 6.83
C ALA A 78 5.79 -6.20 5.40
N ASP A 79 7.06 -6.24 4.94
CA ASP A 79 7.45 -6.84 3.67
C ASP A 79 7.07 -8.34 3.61
N THR A 80 7.39 -9.07 4.68
CA THR A 80 7.08 -10.50 4.78
C THR A 80 5.56 -10.74 4.82
N GLU A 81 4.81 -9.93 5.58
CA GLU A 81 3.36 -10.01 5.68
C GLU A 81 2.68 -9.75 4.32
N PHE A 82 3.12 -8.70 3.61
CA PHE A 82 2.56 -8.38 2.29
C PHE A 82 2.92 -9.44 1.25
N LEU A 83 4.17 -9.93 1.23
CA LEU A 83 4.57 -10.99 0.32
C LEU A 83 3.78 -12.29 0.57
N ALA A 84 3.58 -12.66 1.83
CA ALA A 84 2.76 -13.81 2.20
C ALA A 84 1.29 -13.64 1.78
N PHE A 85 0.75 -12.42 1.89
CA PHE A 85 -0.58 -12.08 1.38
C PHE A 85 -0.67 -12.26 -0.14
N CYS A 86 0.29 -11.74 -0.90
CA CYS A 86 0.36 -11.89 -2.36
C CYS A 86 0.39 -13.35 -2.80
N LEU A 87 1.14 -14.20 -2.08
CA LEU A 87 1.28 -15.63 -2.42
C LEU A 87 0.04 -16.47 -2.07
N ARG A 88 -0.78 -16.03 -1.10
CA ARG A 88 -1.94 -16.83 -0.62
C ARG A 88 -3.23 -16.56 -1.35
N HIS A 89 -3.48 -15.34 -1.75
CA HIS A 89 -4.82 -14.87 -2.09
C HIS A 89 -5.08 -14.66 -3.57
N GLY A 90 -4.06 -14.61 -4.41
CA GLY A 90 -4.22 -14.47 -5.86
C GLY A 90 -5.15 -13.33 -6.31
N GLU A 91 -5.99 -13.61 -7.30
CA GLU A 91 -6.92 -12.62 -7.87
C GLU A 91 -8.08 -12.24 -6.93
N GLU A 92 -8.49 -13.14 -6.03
CA GLU A 92 -9.64 -12.95 -5.12
C GLU A 92 -9.25 -12.37 -3.74
N CYS A 93 -8.12 -11.69 -3.66
CA CYS A 93 -7.68 -11.08 -2.42
C CYS A 93 -8.62 -9.93 -1.99
N ASP A 94 -8.63 -9.61 -0.68
CA ASP A 94 -9.30 -8.38 -0.22
C ASP A 94 -8.46 -7.16 -0.57
N LEU A 95 -9.02 -6.27 -1.41
CA LEU A 95 -8.34 -5.09 -1.92
C LEU A 95 -7.93 -4.12 -0.81
N GLU A 96 -8.78 -3.94 0.19
CA GLU A 96 -8.50 -3.01 1.29
C GLU A 96 -7.35 -3.51 2.14
N THR A 97 -7.40 -4.78 2.55
CA THR A 97 -6.30 -5.44 3.27
C THR A 97 -4.99 -5.36 2.50
N GLY A 98 -5.01 -5.69 1.21
CA GLY A 98 -3.82 -5.61 0.35
C GLY A 98 -3.25 -4.20 0.25
N ALA A 99 -4.09 -3.18 0.09
CA ALA A 99 -3.66 -1.79 0.02
C ALA A 99 -3.03 -1.30 1.35
N TRP A 100 -3.56 -1.71 2.50
CA TRP A 100 -2.98 -1.37 3.81
C TRP A 100 -1.69 -2.11 4.10
N LEU A 101 -1.61 -3.41 3.77
CA LEU A 101 -0.37 -4.17 3.90
C LEU A 101 0.73 -3.58 3.02
N LEU A 102 0.41 -3.21 1.77
CA LEU A 102 1.35 -2.51 0.88
C LEU A 102 1.81 -1.18 1.49
N ALA A 103 0.91 -0.37 2.04
CA ALA A 103 1.27 0.89 2.68
C ALA A 103 2.23 0.69 3.87
N ARG A 104 2.01 -0.35 4.68
CA ARG A 104 2.88 -0.69 5.83
C ARG A 104 4.30 -1.07 5.40
N THR A 105 4.53 -1.58 4.20
CA THR A 105 5.89 -1.89 3.72
C THR A 105 6.79 -0.65 3.63
N GLN A 106 6.20 0.54 3.49
CA GLN A 106 6.91 1.81 3.42
C GLN A 106 6.70 2.66 4.69
N TYR A 107 5.55 2.52 5.33
CA TYR A 107 5.12 3.27 6.52
C TYR A 107 4.65 2.29 7.59
N PRO A 108 5.57 1.58 8.29
CA PRO A 108 5.20 0.48 9.18
C PRO A 108 4.32 0.91 10.36
N ASP A 109 4.48 2.13 10.84
CA ASP A 109 3.81 2.66 12.04
C ASP A 109 2.44 3.29 11.76
N ILE A 110 1.87 3.15 10.53
CA ILE A 110 0.58 3.75 10.22
C ILE A 110 -0.54 3.17 11.08
N ASN A 111 -1.42 4.04 11.56
CA ASN A 111 -2.64 3.65 12.24
C ASN A 111 -3.72 3.27 11.21
N VAL A 112 -3.68 2.01 10.73
CA VAL A 112 -4.64 1.50 9.75
C VAL A 112 -6.08 1.65 10.25
N ALA A 113 -6.35 1.33 11.51
CA ALA A 113 -7.69 1.45 12.09
C ALA A 113 -8.22 2.90 12.05
N GLY A 114 -7.35 3.89 12.28
CA GLY A 114 -7.71 5.30 12.16
C GLY A 114 -8.09 5.69 10.73
N TYR A 115 -7.35 5.22 9.73
CA TYR A 115 -7.70 5.45 8.32
C TYR A 115 -8.99 4.74 7.90
N GLN A 116 -9.21 3.52 8.37
CA GLN A 116 -10.46 2.80 8.12
C GLN A 116 -11.65 3.53 8.74
N ALA A 117 -11.53 4.00 9.99
CA ALA A 117 -12.57 4.81 10.64
C ALA A 117 -12.86 6.11 9.86
N TRP A 118 -11.84 6.73 9.26
CA TRP A 118 -12.05 7.91 8.42
C TRP A 118 -12.80 7.57 7.12
N LEU A 119 -12.45 6.45 6.46
CA LEU A 119 -13.22 5.96 5.30
C LEU A 119 -14.68 5.65 5.67
N ASP A 120 -14.91 5.09 6.85
CA ASP A 120 -16.26 4.81 7.36
C ASP A 120 -17.05 6.09 7.64
N SER A 121 -16.39 7.12 8.20
CA SER A 121 -16.99 8.47 8.40
C SER A 121 -17.37 9.11 7.07
N MET A 122 -16.48 9.14 6.08
CA MET A 122 -16.80 9.66 4.73
C MET A 122 -18.01 8.95 4.14
N ALA A 123 -18.07 7.61 4.27
CA ALA A 123 -19.21 6.86 3.77
C ALA A 123 -20.50 7.15 4.54
N ALA A 124 -20.42 7.44 5.84
CA ALA A 124 -21.58 7.83 6.65
C ALA A 124 -22.13 9.19 6.21
N ASP A 125 -21.26 10.18 6.01
CA ASP A 125 -21.62 11.54 5.56
C ASP A 125 -22.31 11.50 4.18
N ILE A 126 -21.78 10.68 3.26
CA ILE A 126 -22.37 10.49 1.93
C ILE A 126 -23.74 9.78 2.04
N ARG A 127 -23.85 8.75 2.89
CA ARG A 127 -25.09 7.99 3.08
C ARG A 127 -26.19 8.86 3.64
N GLU A 128 -25.90 9.74 4.57
CA GLU A 128 -26.87 10.72 5.12
C GLU A 128 -27.47 11.59 4.01
N ARG A 129 -26.67 12.08 3.06
CA ARG A 129 -27.11 12.88 1.92
C ARG A 129 -27.91 12.10 0.88
N LEU A 130 -27.64 10.80 0.75
CA LEU A 130 -28.33 9.92 -0.20
C LEU A 130 -29.71 9.49 0.29
N GLY A 131 -29.88 9.35 1.61
CA GLY A 131 -31.07 8.70 2.18
C GLY A 131 -31.26 7.28 1.67
N ASP A 132 -32.49 6.83 1.51
CA ASP A 132 -32.85 5.48 1.04
C ASP A 132 -32.79 5.33 -0.50
N THR A 133 -31.90 6.06 -1.16
CA THR A 133 -31.74 5.99 -2.61
C THR A 133 -30.96 4.74 -3.01
N GLY A 134 -31.52 3.91 -3.86
CA GLY A 134 -30.79 2.78 -4.47
C GLY A 134 -29.64 3.24 -5.39
N PRO A 135 -28.76 2.31 -5.84
CA PRO A 135 -27.63 2.63 -6.71
C PRO A 135 -28.08 3.37 -7.99
N SER A 136 -27.58 4.58 -8.19
CA SER A 136 -27.95 5.46 -9.30
C SER A 136 -26.84 6.46 -9.62
N LEU A 137 -26.95 7.16 -10.75
CA LEU A 137 -26.01 8.23 -11.11
C LEU A 137 -26.01 9.38 -10.09
N ARG A 138 -27.12 9.59 -9.36
CA ARG A 138 -27.16 10.55 -8.25
C ARG A 138 -26.17 10.18 -7.14
N CYS A 139 -26.00 8.89 -6.85
CA CYS A 139 -25.04 8.44 -5.85
C CYS A 139 -23.61 8.81 -6.26
N LEU A 140 -23.28 8.67 -7.55
CA LEU A 140 -21.97 9.09 -8.08
C LEU A 140 -21.79 10.60 -7.97
N ALA A 141 -22.82 11.40 -8.25
CA ALA A 141 -22.75 12.85 -8.12
C ALA A 141 -22.44 13.28 -6.69
N VAL A 142 -23.14 12.71 -5.69
CA VAL A 142 -22.91 13.01 -4.27
C VAL A 142 -21.52 12.54 -3.82
N LEU A 143 -21.08 11.35 -4.21
CA LEU A 143 -19.75 10.82 -3.91
C LEU A 143 -18.64 11.70 -4.53
N ASN A 144 -18.82 12.12 -5.78
CA ASN A 144 -17.89 13.00 -6.47
C ASN A 144 -17.82 14.39 -5.81
N ASP A 145 -18.95 14.96 -5.44
CA ASP A 145 -19.01 16.24 -4.77
C ASP A 145 -18.27 16.19 -3.43
N HIS A 146 -18.56 15.18 -2.62
CA HIS A 146 -17.89 15.00 -1.33
C HIS A 146 -16.36 14.83 -1.48
N LEU A 147 -15.91 13.92 -2.38
CA LEU A 147 -14.48 13.67 -2.54
C LEU A 147 -13.72 14.81 -3.17
N PHE A 148 -14.24 15.37 -4.26
CA PHE A 148 -13.45 16.28 -5.11
C PHE A 148 -13.70 17.76 -4.83
N ASN A 149 -14.91 18.13 -4.43
CA ASN A 149 -15.24 19.53 -4.14
C ASN A 149 -15.06 19.86 -2.66
N GLU A 150 -15.56 19.04 -1.75
CA GLU A 150 -15.48 19.31 -0.31
C GLU A 150 -14.13 18.89 0.27
N LEU A 151 -13.71 17.63 0.06
CA LEU A 151 -12.45 17.13 0.61
C LEU A 151 -11.23 17.49 -0.26
N GLY A 152 -11.41 17.88 -1.52
CA GLY A 152 -10.37 18.37 -2.40
C GLY A 152 -9.41 17.30 -2.93
N PHE A 153 -9.83 16.02 -2.99
CA PHE A 153 -9.04 14.97 -3.63
C PHE A 153 -8.84 15.27 -5.12
N ARG A 154 -7.63 14.96 -5.62
CA ARG A 154 -7.29 15.19 -7.02
C ARG A 154 -6.13 14.31 -7.48
N GLY A 155 -5.99 14.16 -8.80
CA GLY A 155 -4.80 13.58 -9.42
C GLY A 155 -3.56 14.46 -9.19
N ASN A 156 -2.41 13.84 -8.97
CA ASN A 156 -1.14 14.56 -8.91
C ASN A 156 -0.52 14.63 -10.32
N GLU A 157 -0.88 15.67 -11.06
CA GLU A 157 -0.35 15.87 -12.42
C GLU A 157 1.08 16.43 -12.41
N ARG A 158 1.44 17.20 -11.37
CA ARG A 158 2.76 17.87 -11.29
C ARG A 158 3.88 16.90 -10.93
N GLU A 159 3.62 16.01 -9.98
CA GLU A 159 4.57 15.02 -9.48
C GLU A 159 3.99 13.62 -9.70
N PHE A 160 3.66 13.31 -10.96
CA PHE A 160 2.98 12.08 -11.31
C PHE A 160 3.72 10.81 -10.85
N TYR A 161 5.05 10.83 -10.93
CA TYR A 161 5.93 9.72 -10.54
C TYR A 161 6.40 9.76 -9.07
N ASP A 162 5.82 10.62 -8.21
CA ASP A 162 6.07 10.55 -6.78
C ASP A 162 5.52 9.21 -6.21
N PRO A 163 6.37 8.34 -5.61
CA PRO A 163 5.93 7.07 -5.04
C PRO A 163 4.79 7.22 -4.03
N GLN A 164 4.72 8.35 -3.32
CA GLN A 164 3.68 8.62 -2.32
C GLN A 164 2.27 8.64 -2.92
N ASN A 165 2.14 8.88 -4.21
CA ASN A 165 0.85 8.82 -4.92
C ASN A 165 0.24 7.40 -4.97
N SER A 166 1.03 6.38 -4.63
CA SER A 166 0.66 4.96 -4.73
C SER A 166 0.36 4.31 -3.38
N TYR A 167 0.52 5.02 -2.26
CA TYR A 167 0.24 4.49 -0.93
C TYR A 167 -1.04 5.11 -0.36
N LEU A 168 -2.01 4.27 0.01
CA LEU A 168 -3.36 4.71 0.38
C LEU A 168 -3.37 5.69 1.55
N ASN A 169 -2.53 5.49 2.58
CA ASN A 169 -2.37 6.43 3.68
C ASN A 169 -1.90 7.81 3.19
N ARG A 170 -0.91 7.84 2.28
CA ARG A 170 -0.38 9.11 1.77
C ARG A 170 -1.38 9.82 0.85
N VAL A 171 -2.14 9.05 0.08
CA VAL A 171 -3.22 9.61 -0.75
C VAL A 171 -4.30 10.24 0.13
N LEU A 172 -4.67 9.60 1.22
CA LEU A 172 -5.62 10.15 2.19
C LEU A 172 -5.07 11.42 2.86
N ASP A 173 -3.84 11.40 3.39
CA ASP A 173 -3.23 12.55 4.06
C ASP A 173 -3.07 13.77 3.14
N ARG A 174 -2.59 13.54 1.92
CA ARG A 174 -2.25 14.59 0.94
C ARG A 174 -3.42 14.98 0.04
N ARG A 175 -4.49 14.17 0.03
CA ARG A 175 -5.65 14.32 -0.86
C ARG A 175 -5.25 14.33 -2.35
N THR A 176 -4.14 13.69 -2.66
CA THR A 176 -3.54 13.61 -3.99
C THR A 176 -3.00 12.22 -4.24
N GLY A 177 -3.20 11.67 -5.45
CA GLY A 177 -2.75 10.32 -5.79
C GLY A 177 -2.60 10.09 -7.28
N ASN A 178 -2.10 8.88 -7.62
CA ASN A 178 -2.12 8.38 -8.99
C ASN A 178 -3.49 7.80 -9.36
N PRO A 179 -3.75 7.52 -10.65
CA PRO A 179 -5.04 6.99 -11.09
C PRO A 179 -5.47 5.72 -10.33
N ILE A 180 -4.55 4.78 -10.08
CA ILE A 180 -4.88 3.49 -9.47
C ILE A 180 -5.26 3.68 -8.00
N CYS A 181 -4.45 4.40 -7.23
CA CYS A 181 -4.69 4.55 -5.80
C CYS A 181 -5.94 5.39 -5.50
N LEU A 182 -6.21 6.42 -6.32
CA LEU A 182 -7.48 7.16 -6.25
C LEU A 182 -8.68 6.28 -6.61
N CYS A 183 -8.56 5.39 -7.60
CA CYS A 183 -9.61 4.43 -7.92
C CYS A 183 -9.80 3.40 -6.80
N ILE A 184 -8.73 2.97 -6.12
CA ILE A 184 -8.86 2.11 -4.92
C ILE A 184 -9.67 2.85 -3.85
N LEU A 185 -9.35 4.09 -3.52
CA LEU A 185 -10.11 4.90 -2.57
C LEU A 185 -11.59 4.98 -2.96
N TYR A 186 -11.87 5.31 -4.22
CA TYR A 186 -13.22 5.42 -4.75
C TYR A 186 -13.99 4.08 -4.67
N TRP A 187 -13.33 2.98 -5.00
CA TRP A 187 -13.90 1.63 -4.91
C TRP A 187 -14.18 1.23 -3.46
N LEU A 188 -13.29 1.52 -2.52
CA LEU A 188 -13.49 1.24 -1.09
C LEU A 188 -14.67 2.03 -0.51
N LEU A 189 -14.87 3.27 -0.91
CA LEU A 189 -16.06 4.05 -0.55
C LEU A 189 -17.32 3.49 -1.22
N GLY A 190 -17.24 3.13 -2.51
CA GLY A 190 -18.33 2.44 -3.22
C GLY A 190 -18.80 1.18 -2.48
N ARG A 191 -17.87 0.34 -2.01
CA ARG A 191 -18.19 -0.87 -1.20
C ARG A 191 -18.94 -0.51 0.08
N ARG A 192 -18.48 0.52 0.81
CA ARG A 192 -19.14 0.98 2.05
C ARG A 192 -20.54 1.52 1.80
N LEU A 193 -20.75 2.13 0.65
CA LEU A 193 -22.04 2.66 0.20
C LEU A 193 -22.94 1.61 -0.50
N ARG A 194 -22.44 0.38 -0.66
CA ARG A 194 -23.11 -0.70 -1.42
C ARG A 194 -23.38 -0.32 -2.89
N LEU A 195 -22.51 0.50 -3.47
CA LEU A 195 -22.57 0.87 -4.87
C LEU A 195 -21.81 -0.15 -5.72
N PRO A 196 -22.32 -0.53 -6.90
CA PRO A 196 -21.66 -1.47 -7.82
C PRO A 196 -20.52 -0.80 -8.59
N VAL A 197 -19.47 -0.41 -7.85
CA VAL A 197 -18.26 0.23 -8.35
C VAL A 197 -17.09 -0.76 -8.32
N VAL A 198 -16.39 -0.88 -9.44
CA VAL A 198 -15.20 -1.73 -9.60
C VAL A 198 -14.11 -0.98 -10.37
N GLY A 199 -12.86 -1.40 -10.23
CA GLY A 199 -11.75 -0.86 -11.02
C GLY A 199 -11.74 -1.40 -12.45
N VAL A 200 -11.18 -0.62 -13.38
CA VAL A 200 -10.94 -0.99 -14.78
C VAL A 200 -9.53 -0.57 -15.17
N ALA A 201 -8.72 -1.54 -15.56
CA ALA A 201 -7.30 -1.36 -15.88
C ALA A 201 -7.10 -1.02 -17.37
N LEU A 202 -7.36 0.22 -17.75
CA LEU A 202 -7.05 0.68 -19.09
C LEU A 202 -5.53 0.71 -19.36
N PRO A 203 -5.06 0.41 -20.58
CA PRO A 203 -3.69 0.71 -20.99
C PRO A 203 -3.32 2.15 -20.65
N ARG A 204 -2.21 2.34 -19.92
CA ARG A 204 -1.67 3.64 -19.46
C ARG A 204 -2.59 4.47 -18.55
N HIS A 205 -3.75 3.95 -18.14
CA HIS A 205 -4.65 4.64 -17.23
C HIS A 205 -5.41 3.66 -16.35
N PHE A 206 -6.12 4.16 -15.35
CA PHE A 206 -6.98 3.35 -14.49
C PHE A 206 -8.22 4.18 -14.17
N VAL A 207 -9.40 3.58 -14.32
CA VAL A 207 -10.68 4.22 -14.06
C VAL A 207 -11.56 3.32 -13.19
N CYS A 208 -12.66 3.84 -12.65
CA CYS A 208 -13.70 3.02 -12.07
C CYS A 208 -14.83 2.78 -13.07
N ARG A 209 -15.56 1.68 -12.91
CA ARG A 209 -16.81 1.39 -13.61
C ARG A 209 -17.92 1.26 -12.59
N PHE A 210 -19.01 1.97 -12.81
CA PHE A 210 -20.28 1.78 -12.12
C PHE A 210 -21.25 1.11 -13.08
N GLN A 211 -21.90 0.06 -12.62
CA GLN A 211 -22.84 -0.70 -13.45
C GLN A 211 -24.08 -1.11 -12.67
N THR A 212 -25.22 -0.64 -13.13
CA THR A 212 -26.55 -1.12 -12.72
C THR A 212 -27.21 -1.87 -13.87
N PRO A 213 -28.42 -2.45 -13.70
CA PRO A 213 -29.15 -3.04 -14.81
C PRO A 213 -29.46 -2.06 -15.95
N THR A 214 -29.58 -0.76 -15.65
CA THR A 214 -29.96 0.28 -16.61
C THR A 214 -28.79 1.13 -17.07
N ASP A 215 -27.74 1.27 -16.24
CA ASP A 215 -26.67 2.23 -16.49
C ASP A 215 -25.29 1.54 -16.45
N THR A 216 -24.43 1.92 -17.36
CA THR A 216 -23.00 1.59 -17.31
C THR A 216 -22.21 2.86 -17.65
N VAL A 217 -21.44 3.34 -16.68
CA VAL A 217 -20.56 4.51 -16.86
C VAL A 217 -19.18 4.22 -16.30
N PHE A 218 -18.18 4.85 -16.91
CA PHE A 218 -16.80 4.85 -16.39
C PHE A 218 -16.53 6.17 -15.68
N ILE A 219 -15.69 6.13 -14.66
CA ILE A 219 -15.42 7.27 -13.79
C ILE A 219 -13.91 7.50 -13.77
N ASP A 220 -13.46 8.60 -14.33
CA ASP A 220 -12.06 9.02 -14.24
C ASP A 220 -11.82 9.75 -12.92
N VAL A 221 -11.46 8.99 -11.90
CA VAL A 221 -11.23 9.47 -10.55
C VAL A 221 -10.03 10.43 -10.49
N PHE A 222 -9.01 10.19 -11.33
CA PHE A 222 -7.85 11.08 -11.44
C PHE A 222 -8.23 12.48 -11.94
N ARG A 223 -9.25 12.54 -12.80
CA ARG A 223 -9.84 13.80 -13.31
C ARG A 223 -11.12 14.16 -12.55
N ARG A 224 -11.06 14.06 -11.22
CA ARG A 224 -12.12 14.50 -10.30
C ARG A 224 -13.49 13.88 -10.58
N GLY A 225 -13.50 12.57 -10.87
CA GLY A 225 -14.75 11.82 -11.06
C GLY A 225 -15.47 12.10 -12.38
N LYS A 226 -14.74 12.59 -13.41
CA LYS A 226 -15.31 12.80 -14.73
C LYS A 226 -15.98 11.52 -15.24
N LEU A 227 -17.26 11.60 -15.56
CA LEU A 227 -18.00 10.48 -16.15
C LEU A 227 -17.60 10.32 -17.62
N LEU A 228 -17.35 9.07 -18.01
CA LEU A 228 -16.95 8.68 -19.35
C LEU A 228 -17.91 7.62 -19.86
N THR A 229 -18.23 7.70 -21.14
CA THR A 229 -18.93 6.65 -21.89
C THR A 229 -17.94 5.59 -22.37
N ARG A 230 -18.44 4.44 -22.83
CA ARG A 230 -17.63 3.45 -23.54
C ARG A 230 -16.89 4.06 -24.75
N ALA A 231 -17.56 4.95 -25.49
CA ALA A 231 -16.97 5.64 -26.64
C ALA A 231 -15.81 6.57 -26.21
N ASP A 232 -15.90 7.22 -25.05
CA ASP A 232 -14.81 8.04 -24.50
C ASP A 232 -13.58 7.19 -24.18
N CYS A 233 -13.78 6.01 -23.59
CA CYS A 233 -12.69 5.07 -23.31
C CYS A 233 -12.02 4.58 -24.61
N ILE A 234 -12.81 4.27 -25.64
CA ILE A 234 -12.27 3.87 -26.95
C ILE A 234 -11.48 5.01 -27.59
N ARG A 235 -11.98 6.25 -27.56
CA ARG A 235 -11.24 7.42 -28.06
C ARG A 235 -9.94 7.63 -27.32
N PHE A 236 -9.92 7.48 -26.01
CA PHE A 236 -8.69 7.56 -25.22
C PHE A 236 -7.66 6.51 -25.67
N LEU A 237 -8.06 5.26 -25.87
CA LEU A 237 -7.17 4.20 -26.37
C LEU A 237 -6.59 4.54 -27.75
N GLN A 238 -7.42 5.04 -28.67
CA GLN A 238 -6.99 5.50 -29.99
C GLN A 238 -5.96 6.64 -29.90
N GLN A 239 -6.18 7.61 -29.03
CA GLN A 239 -5.25 8.74 -28.80
C GLN A 239 -3.87 8.31 -28.31
N ILE A 240 -3.78 7.23 -27.54
CA ILE A 240 -2.49 6.68 -27.10
C ILE A 240 -1.89 5.65 -28.06
N GLY A 241 -2.46 5.49 -29.26
CA GLY A 241 -2.01 4.53 -30.27
C GLY A 241 -2.31 3.07 -29.93
N GLN A 242 -3.25 2.81 -29.02
CA GLN A 242 -3.63 1.48 -28.59
C GLN A 242 -4.90 1.03 -29.31
N GLY A 243 -4.86 -0.14 -29.97
CA GLY A 243 -6.06 -0.77 -30.52
C GLY A 243 -7.06 -1.14 -29.43
N PHE A 244 -8.36 -1.06 -29.74
CA PHE A 244 -9.40 -1.42 -28.79
C PHE A 244 -9.55 -2.95 -28.69
N GLN A 245 -9.65 -3.42 -27.45
CA GLN A 245 -10.06 -4.78 -27.08
C GLN A 245 -11.10 -4.68 -25.97
N GLU A 246 -12.15 -5.50 -26.05
CA GLU A 246 -13.23 -5.50 -25.05
C GLU A 246 -12.71 -5.80 -23.62
N SER A 247 -11.71 -6.64 -23.52
CA SER A 247 -11.04 -6.97 -22.25
C SER A 247 -10.47 -5.76 -21.49
N TYR A 248 -10.17 -4.64 -22.21
CA TYR A 248 -9.69 -3.42 -21.55
C TYR A 248 -10.76 -2.71 -20.72
N LEU A 249 -12.04 -2.97 -21.00
CA LEU A 249 -13.17 -2.41 -20.25
C LEU A 249 -13.71 -3.40 -19.20
N ALA A 250 -13.14 -4.59 -19.12
CA ALA A 250 -13.53 -5.57 -18.12
C ALA A 250 -13.16 -5.13 -16.68
N PRO A 251 -13.96 -5.54 -15.67
CA PRO A 251 -13.60 -5.32 -14.28
C PRO A 251 -12.24 -5.91 -13.96
N ALA A 252 -11.41 -5.13 -13.29
CA ALA A 252 -10.17 -5.64 -12.72
C ALA A 252 -10.46 -6.35 -11.40
N THR A 253 -9.85 -7.51 -11.18
CA THR A 253 -9.86 -8.17 -9.88
C THR A 253 -9.02 -7.36 -8.88
N ALA A 254 -9.21 -7.61 -7.57
CA ALA A 254 -8.38 -6.99 -6.54
C ALA A 254 -6.90 -7.32 -6.71
N GLY A 255 -6.58 -8.58 -7.02
CA GLY A 255 -5.21 -9.02 -7.28
C GLY A 255 -4.57 -8.31 -8.47
N ARG A 256 -5.28 -8.20 -9.60
CA ARG A 256 -4.80 -7.44 -10.78
C ARG A 256 -4.61 -5.95 -10.49
N THR A 257 -5.47 -5.36 -9.66
CA THR A 257 -5.32 -3.96 -9.22
C THR A 257 -4.06 -3.78 -8.40
N LEU A 258 -3.80 -4.65 -7.43
CA LEU A 258 -2.57 -4.63 -6.62
C LEU A 258 -1.33 -4.93 -7.46
N LEU A 259 -1.40 -5.88 -8.39
CA LEU A 259 -0.32 -6.17 -9.34
C LEU A 259 0.05 -4.92 -10.13
N ARG A 260 -0.95 -4.23 -10.69
CA ARG A 260 -0.73 -3.00 -11.45
C ARG A 260 -0.13 -1.89 -10.60
N LEU A 261 -0.57 -1.75 -9.34
CA LEU A 261 -0.03 -0.79 -8.39
C LEU A 261 1.43 -1.10 -8.05
N CYS A 262 1.76 -2.37 -7.78
CA CYS A 262 3.14 -2.82 -7.51
C CYS A 262 4.04 -2.65 -8.74
N ALA A 263 3.56 -2.96 -9.94
CA ALA A 263 4.31 -2.76 -11.18
C ALA A 263 4.62 -1.28 -11.45
N ASN A 264 3.67 -0.37 -11.16
CA ASN A 264 3.92 1.07 -11.25
C ASN A 264 4.99 1.52 -10.25
N LEU A 265 4.91 1.06 -8.99
CA LEU A 265 5.93 1.40 -7.98
C LEU A 265 7.30 0.81 -8.33
N HIS A 266 7.36 -0.41 -8.87
CA HIS A 266 8.60 -1.00 -9.38
C HIS A 266 9.24 -0.09 -10.43
N GLN A 267 8.48 0.36 -11.42
CA GLN A 267 8.98 1.26 -12.47
C GLN A 267 9.44 2.61 -11.91
N ILE A 268 8.67 3.21 -10.99
CA ILE A 268 9.02 4.48 -10.34
C ILE A 268 10.34 4.33 -9.55
N TYR A 269 10.50 3.26 -8.76
CA TYR A 269 11.73 3.05 -8.00
C TYR A 269 12.93 2.72 -8.89
N HIS A 270 12.71 2.04 -10.01
CA HIS A 270 13.73 1.86 -11.04
C HIS A 270 14.24 3.21 -11.58
N GLU A 271 13.33 4.10 -11.99
CA GLU A 271 13.66 5.43 -12.51
C GLU A 271 14.32 6.34 -11.46
N LEU A 272 13.95 6.19 -10.19
CA LEU A 272 14.57 6.88 -9.05
C LEU A 272 15.91 6.25 -8.61
N HIS A 273 16.38 5.18 -9.25
CA HIS A 273 17.59 4.42 -8.90
C HIS A 273 17.59 3.89 -7.45
N ARG A 274 16.41 3.61 -6.89
CA ARG A 274 16.23 3.03 -5.56
C ARG A 274 16.23 1.51 -5.62
N ARG A 275 17.42 0.91 -5.67
CA ARG A 275 17.62 -0.52 -5.92
C ARG A 275 16.96 -1.45 -4.89
N GLU A 276 16.94 -1.05 -3.61
CA GLU A 276 16.33 -1.87 -2.56
C GLU A 276 14.80 -1.96 -2.73
N GLU A 277 14.16 -0.81 -2.94
CA GLU A 277 12.71 -0.75 -3.19
C GLU A 277 12.37 -1.41 -4.53
N GLU A 278 13.14 -1.18 -5.59
CA GLU A 278 12.96 -1.83 -6.88
C GLU A 278 12.96 -3.35 -6.74
N ALA A 279 13.98 -3.94 -6.10
CA ALA A 279 14.08 -5.38 -5.87
C ALA A 279 12.92 -5.92 -5.00
N ARG A 280 12.49 -5.15 -4.01
CA ARG A 280 11.34 -5.48 -3.17
C ARG A 280 10.05 -5.56 -3.99
N PHE A 281 9.77 -4.52 -4.80
CA PHE A 281 8.57 -4.49 -5.64
C PHE A 281 8.60 -5.52 -6.76
N GLN A 282 9.77 -5.87 -7.31
CA GLN A 282 9.91 -6.97 -8.24
C GLN A 282 9.41 -8.30 -7.64
N ARG A 283 9.73 -8.58 -6.36
CA ARG A 283 9.22 -9.79 -5.66
C ARG A 283 7.70 -9.80 -5.55
N TYR A 284 7.09 -8.63 -5.24
CA TYR A 284 5.62 -8.51 -5.14
C TYR A 284 4.94 -8.73 -6.50
N VAL A 285 5.50 -8.13 -7.57
CA VAL A 285 5.01 -8.31 -8.94
C VAL A 285 5.05 -9.79 -9.33
N VAL A 286 6.18 -10.48 -9.07
CA VAL A 286 6.31 -11.91 -9.36
C VAL A 286 5.32 -12.75 -8.54
N ALA A 287 5.13 -12.43 -7.26
CA ALA A 287 4.19 -13.16 -6.40
C ALA A 287 2.73 -13.00 -6.86
N LEU A 288 2.31 -11.78 -7.20
CA LEU A 288 0.95 -11.48 -7.67
C LEU A 288 0.68 -12.00 -9.10
N ALA A 289 1.71 -12.10 -9.95
CA ALA A 289 1.56 -12.58 -11.33
C ALA A 289 1.47 -14.11 -11.46
N ARG A 290 1.67 -14.87 -10.37
CA ARG A 290 1.60 -16.34 -10.38
C ARG A 290 0.18 -16.90 -10.44
N HIS A 291 -0.80 -16.05 -10.24
CA HIS A 291 -2.23 -16.36 -10.23
C HIS A 291 -2.91 -15.70 -11.44
#